data_50fd54aa5bac16d9766bbfb91a5deffd
#
_entry.id   50fd54aa5bac16d9766bbfb91a5deffd
#
_cell.length_a   1.000
_cell.length_b   1.000
_cell.length_c   1.000
_cell.angle_alpha   90.00
_cell.angle_beta   90.00
_cell.angle_gamma   90.00
#
_symmetry.space_group_name_H-M   'P 1'
#
loop_
_entity.id
_entity.type
_entity.pdbx_description
1 polymer ?
#
loop_
_entity_poly.entity_id
_entity_poly.type
_entity_poly.pdbx_seq_one_letter_code
_entity_poly.pdbx_strand_id
1 'polypeptide(L)'
;MITARQVRAARALLDWTQDTLAEEALVSLTALKRLEDRRELKVHESTRVQVQRALEKAGIVFIATEGGRGVMLVQRPNATVMS
;
A
#
# COMPACT_ATOMS: atom_id res chain seq x y z
N MET A 1 -1.35 7.88 9.24
CA MET A 1 -1.99 7.86 7.92
C MET A 1 -0.95 7.55 6.85
N ILE A 2 -1.26 6.66 5.93
CA ILE A 2 -0.31 6.28 4.88
C ILE A 2 -0.14 7.41 3.87
N THR A 3 1.04 7.49 3.30
CA THR A 3 1.38 8.52 2.33
C THR A 3 1.42 7.95 0.91
N ALA A 4 1.34 8.83 -0.09
CA ALA A 4 1.46 8.41 -1.48
C ALA A 4 2.77 7.65 -1.73
N ARG A 5 3.85 8.12 -1.12
CA ARG A 5 5.15 7.48 -1.27
C ARG A 5 5.17 6.08 -0.68
N GLN A 6 4.53 5.90 0.48
CA GLN A 6 4.44 4.58 1.08
C GLN A 6 3.63 3.62 0.22
N VAL A 7 2.55 4.10 -0.39
CA VAL A 7 1.73 3.25 -1.26
C VAL A 7 2.53 2.80 -2.48
N ARG A 8 3.26 3.72 -3.11
CA ARG A 8 4.10 3.35 -4.25
C ARG A 8 5.19 2.35 -3.87
N ALA A 9 5.81 2.56 -2.70
CA ALA A 9 6.85 1.65 -2.21
C ALA A 9 6.28 0.27 -1.90
N ALA A 10 5.09 0.21 -1.33
CA ALA A 10 4.43 -1.06 -1.03
C ALA A 10 4.14 -1.83 -2.31
N ARG A 11 3.64 -1.14 -3.34
CA ARG A 11 3.40 -1.79 -4.62
C ARG A 11 4.70 -2.36 -5.20
N ALA A 12 5.78 -1.61 -5.09
CA ALA A 12 7.07 -2.07 -5.60
C ALA A 12 7.51 -3.33 -4.87
N LEU A 13 7.35 -3.38 -3.57
CA LEU A 13 7.70 -4.56 -2.78
C LEU A 13 6.88 -5.79 -3.19
N LEU A 14 5.63 -5.59 -3.56
CA LEU A 14 4.73 -6.68 -3.93
C LEU A 14 4.79 -7.01 -5.42
N ASP A 15 5.51 -6.23 -6.20
CA ASP A 15 5.51 -6.33 -7.66
C ASP A 15 4.10 -6.14 -8.23
N TRP A 16 3.31 -5.30 -7.62
CA TRP A 16 1.95 -5.01 -8.05
C TRP A 16 1.90 -3.78 -8.94
N THR A 17 1.09 -3.87 -10.00
CA THR A 17 0.76 -2.70 -10.80
C THR A 17 -0.32 -1.90 -10.08
N GLN A 18 -0.57 -0.68 -10.56
CA GLN A 18 -1.70 0.10 -10.05
C GLN A 18 -3.02 -0.62 -10.31
N ASP A 19 -3.17 -1.26 -11.47
CA ASP A 19 -4.38 -2.01 -11.78
C ASP A 19 -4.61 -3.12 -10.75
N THR A 20 -3.57 -3.86 -10.41
CA THR A 20 -3.68 -4.93 -9.43
C THR A 20 -4.10 -4.38 -8.07
N LEU A 21 -3.46 -3.31 -7.62
CA LEU A 21 -3.80 -2.74 -6.32
C LEU A 21 -5.22 -2.19 -6.32
N ALA A 22 -5.65 -1.52 -7.39
CA ALA A 22 -7.01 -0.99 -7.47
C ALA A 22 -8.03 -2.11 -7.35
N GLU A 23 -7.78 -3.25 -8.03
CA GLU A 23 -8.65 -4.41 -7.94
C GLU A 23 -8.69 -4.99 -6.53
N GLU A 24 -7.52 -5.17 -5.92
CA GLU A 24 -7.43 -5.74 -4.58
C GLU A 24 -8.09 -4.85 -3.53
N ALA A 25 -7.98 -3.54 -3.70
CA ALA A 25 -8.52 -2.58 -2.75
C ALA A 25 -9.97 -2.21 -3.04
N LEU A 26 -10.52 -2.67 -4.16
CA LEU A 26 -11.88 -2.35 -4.58
C LEU A 26 -12.09 -0.84 -4.73
N VAL A 27 -11.11 -0.17 -5.30
CA VAL A 27 -11.19 1.26 -5.60
C VAL A 27 -10.96 1.46 -7.09
N SER A 28 -11.41 2.60 -7.62
CA SER A 28 -11.17 2.90 -9.02
C SER A 28 -9.70 3.21 -9.27
N LEU A 29 -9.25 2.94 -10.49
CA LEU A 29 -7.88 3.25 -10.85
C LEU A 29 -7.61 4.75 -10.74
N THR A 30 -8.61 5.58 -11.11
CA THR A 30 -8.49 7.03 -11.00
C THR A 30 -8.27 7.44 -9.54
N ALA A 31 -9.03 6.86 -8.61
CA ALA A 31 -8.88 7.19 -7.20
C ALA A 31 -7.50 6.76 -6.69
N LEU A 32 -7.02 5.59 -7.11
CA LEU A 32 -5.71 5.13 -6.70
C LEU A 32 -4.60 6.04 -7.25
N LYS A 33 -4.72 6.44 -8.51
CA LYS A 33 -3.72 7.34 -9.11
C LYS A 33 -3.66 8.67 -8.36
N ARG A 34 -4.81 9.19 -7.92
CA ARG A 34 -4.83 10.40 -7.10
C ARG A 34 -4.13 10.18 -5.76
N LEU A 35 -4.37 9.04 -5.14
CA LEU A 35 -3.73 8.72 -3.85
C LEU A 35 -2.22 8.64 -3.99
N GLU A 36 -1.72 8.11 -5.10
CA GLU A 36 -0.29 7.93 -5.34
C GLU A 36 0.41 9.15 -5.95
N ASP A 37 -0.35 10.20 -6.25
CA ASP A 37 0.19 11.36 -6.94
C ASP A 37 1.16 12.14 -6.04
N ARG A 38 2.29 12.53 -6.62
CA ARG A 38 3.32 13.29 -5.88
C ARG A 38 2.85 14.67 -5.47
N ARG A 39 1.80 15.18 -6.10
CA ARG A 39 1.22 16.48 -5.75
C ARG A 39 0.35 16.42 -4.50
N GLU A 40 0.21 15.26 -3.91
CA GLU A 40 -0.59 15.04 -2.70
C GLU A 40 -2.01 15.57 -2.86
N LEU A 41 -2.67 15.08 -3.91
CA LEU A 41 -4.04 15.47 -4.21
C LEU A 41 -4.99 14.99 -3.12
N LYS A 42 -6.11 15.67 -2.98
CA LYS A 42 -7.14 15.23 -2.04
C LYS A 42 -7.75 13.92 -2.51
N VAL A 43 -7.92 13.00 -1.59
CA VAL A 43 -8.60 11.72 -1.84
C VAL A 43 -9.59 11.47 -0.71
N HIS A 44 -10.61 10.69 -1.01
CA HIS A 44 -11.56 10.28 0.02
C HIS A 44 -10.86 9.39 1.02
N GLU A 45 -11.20 9.58 2.29
CA GLU A 45 -10.61 8.78 3.35
C GLU A 45 -10.92 7.29 3.16
N SER A 46 -12.10 6.96 2.65
CA SER A 46 -12.44 5.57 2.39
C SER A 46 -11.51 4.93 1.38
N THR A 47 -11.06 5.67 0.36
CA THR A 47 -10.10 5.17 -0.61
C THR A 47 -8.79 4.82 0.10
N ARG A 48 -8.31 5.73 0.94
CA ARG A 48 -7.06 5.52 1.66
C ARG A 48 -7.14 4.30 2.57
N VAL A 49 -8.24 4.17 3.29
CA VAL A 49 -8.46 3.04 4.20
C VAL A 49 -8.50 1.71 3.43
N GLN A 50 -9.23 1.69 2.32
CA GLN A 50 -9.33 0.46 1.53
C GLN A 50 -7.99 0.04 0.92
N VAL A 51 -7.22 1.00 0.45
CA VAL A 51 -5.89 0.71 -0.10
C VAL A 51 -4.96 0.20 1.01
N GLN A 52 -4.99 0.85 2.17
CA GLN A 52 -4.17 0.41 3.29
C GLN A 52 -4.50 -1.03 3.69
N ARG A 53 -5.79 -1.35 3.80
CA ARG A 53 -6.22 -2.70 4.17
C ARG A 53 -5.78 -3.75 3.16
N ALA A 54 -5.89 -3.43 1.87
CA ALA A 54 -5.48 -4.37 0.83
C ALA A 54 -3.99 -4.66 0.91
N LEU A 55 -3.19 -3.62 1.13
CA LEU A 55 -1.74 -3.78 1.24
C LEU A 55 -1.36 -4.54 2.51
N GLU A 56 -2.02 -4.24 3.63
CA GLU A 56 -1.75 -4.96 4.88
C GLU A 56 -2.13 -6.43 4.76
N LYS A 57 -3.22 -6.72 4.09
CA LYS A 57 -3.63 -8.10 3.84
C LYS A 57 -2.60 -8.85 3.01
N ALA A 58 -1.91 -8.15 2.13
CA ALA A 58 -0.87 -8.75 1.28
C ALA A 58 0.47 -8.89 2.00
N GLY A 59 0.58 -8.41 3.24
CA GLY A 59 1.79 -8.57 4.03
C GLY A 59 2.59 -7.29 4.26
N ILE A 60 2.06 -6.15 3.85
CA ILE A 60 2.75 -4.87 4.05
C ILE A 60 2.52 -4.36 5.47
N VAL A 61 3.59 -3.96 6.12
CA VAL A 61 3.55 -3.25 7.40
C VAL A 61 3.97 -1.81 7.13
N PHE A 62 3.10 -0.86 7.51
CA PHE A 62 3.41 0.56 7.37
C PHE A 62 4.13 1.05 8.62
N ILE A 63 5.23 1.74 8.41
CA ILE A 63 6.10 2.20 9.49
C ILE A 63 6.05 3.72 9.53
N ALA A 64 5.83 4.26 10.73
CA ALA A 64 5.85 5.70 10.96
C ALA A 64 6.54 5.93 12.30
N THR A 65 7.67 6.60 12.26
CA THR A 65 8.46 6.92 13.46
C THR A 65 8.84 8.38 13.42
N GLU A 66 9.47 8.88 14.48
CA GLU A 66 10.00 10.23 14.49
C GLU A 66 11.07 10.41 13.41
N GLY A 67 11.79 9.34 13.08
CA GLY A 67 12.86 9.39 12.10
C GLY A 67 12.39 9.28 10.66
N GLY A 68 11.15 8.87 10.43
CA GLY A 68 10.67 8.74 9.06
C GLY A 68 9.53 7.76 8.89
N ARG A 69 9.19 7.53 7.65
CA ARG A 69 8.13 6.63 7.26
C ARG A 69 8.67 5.58 6.29
N GLY A 70 8.11 4.39 6.37
CA GLY A 70 8.54 3.31 5.48
C GLY A 70 7.48 2.25 5.35
N VAL A 71 7.86 1.20 4.65
CA VAL A 71 7.02 0.00 4.49
C VAL A 71 7.93 -1.22 4.53
N MET A 72 7.35 -2.34 4.96
CA MET A 72 8.07 -3.60 5.00
C MET A 72 7.13 -4.69 4.53
N LEU A 73 7.63 -5.58 3.69
CA LEU A 73 6.87 -6.76 3.29
C LEU A 73 7.25 -7.90 4.23
N VAL A 74 6.28 -8.36 4.98
CA VAL A 74 6.50 -9.43 5.95
C VAL A 74 6.20 -10.77 5.31
N GLN A 75 7.13 -11.70 5.41
CA GLN A 75 6.92 -13.05 4.92
C GLN A 75 6.18 -13.86 5.97
N ARG A 76 5.26 -14.68 5.51
CA ARG A 76 4.47 -15.51 6.41
C ARG A 76 5.36 -16.59 7.02
N PRO A 77 5.20 -16.86 8.31
CA PRO A 77 6.03 -17.86 8.98
C PRO A 77 5.99 -19.22 8.31
N ASN A 78 4.83 -19.68 7.86
CA ASN A 78 4.73 -20.99 7.23
C ASN A 78 5.48 -21.09 5.92
N ALA A 79 5.62 -19.99 5.19
CA ALA A 79 6.41 -19.99 3.97
C ALA A 79 7.89 -20.21 4.25
N THR A 80 8.36 -19.72 5.40
CA THR A 80 9.75 -19.86 5.82
C THR A 80 10.05 -21.26 6.32
N VAL A 81 9.10 -21.80 7.06
CA VAL A 81 9.29 -23.10 7.71
C VAL A 81 9.47 -24.21 6.71
N MET A 82 8.90 -24.07 5.54
CA MET A 82 8.94 -25.11 4.52
C MET A 82 10.27 -25.22 3.80
N SER A 83 11.10 -24.29 3.98
CA SER A 83 12.41 -24.32 3.34
C SER A 83 13.37 -25.30 3.99
#